data_1568b27c5ffcf134f267daff3f110b82
#
_entry.id   1568b27c5ffcf134f267daff3f110b82
#
_cell.length_a   1.000
_cell.length_b   1.000
_cell.length_c   1.000
_cell.angle_alpha   90.00
_cell.angle_beta   90.00
_cell.angle_gamma   90.00
#
_symmetry.space_group_name_H-M   'P 1'
#
loop_
_entity.id
_entity.type
_entity.pdbx_description
1 polymer ?
#
loop_
_entity_poly.entity_id
_entity_poly.type
_entity_poly.pdbx_seq_one_letter_code
_entity_poly.pdbx_strand_id
1 'polypeptide(L)'
;MSSTANEWNCRRPNPDIKICPNRGLCSTNIDCGTDTERHAEQINMKANPMFVVLLKFSDNKGKAGQFMEGHKEWIKRGLDDGVFLLVGSLQPNLGGGIMAHNTSLSDLQSRVNNDPFVVENVVNAEILEITPSKIDPRLNFLLD
;
A
#
# COMPACT_ATOMS: atom_id res chain seq x y z
N MET A 1 2.55 -44.27 -24.89
CA MET A 1 2.41 -43.86 -24.77
C MET A 1 2.38 -43.11 -24.38
N SER A 2 2.62 -42.64 -24.26
CA SER A 2 2.54 -41.89 -23.94
C SER A 2 2.59 -41.04 -23.63
N SER A 3 2.98 -40.68 -23.63
CA SER A 3 3.03 -39.73 -23.36
C SER A 3 2.59 -38.96 -23.43
N THR A 4 2.46 -38.79 -23.68
CA THR A 4 1.94 -37.97 -23.80
C THR A 4 1.30 -37.34 -23.12
N ALA A 5 1.32 -37.47 -22.77
CA ALA A 5 0.49 -36.93 -22.08
C ALA A 5 0.63 -35.66 -21.75
N ASN A 6 1.27 -35.30 -21.71
CA ASN A 6 1.33 -34.15 -21.40
C ASN A 6 1.16 -33.13 -22.17
N GLU A 7 1.18 -33.37 -22.87
CA GLU A 7 0.95 -32.49 -23.56
C GLU A 7 -0.07 -32.10 -23.57
N TRP A 8 -0.36 -32.65 -23.38
CA TRP A 8 -1.38 -32.33 -23.47
C TRP A 8 -2.00 -31.87 -22.67
N ASN A 9 -1.61 -31.86 -22.10
CA ASN A 9 -2.31 -31.31 -21.40
C ASN A 9 -3.14 -30.31 -21.80
N CYS A 10 -2.72 -29.71 -22.45
CA CYS A 10 -3.59 -28.87 -23.05
C CYS A 10 -4.37 -29.57 -23.96
N ARG A 11 -4.11 -30.62 -24.27
CA ARG A 11 -4.72 -31.30 -25.09
C ARG A 11 -5.53 -32.14 -24.64
N ARG A 12 -5.64 -32.47 -23.93
CA ARG A 12 -6.49 -33.13 -23.54
C ARG A 12 -7.30 -32.93 -22.82
N PRO A 13 -7.33 -32.74 -22.72
CA PRO A 13 -8.15 -32.64 -22.34
C PRO A 13 -9.09 -32.54 -22.26
N ASN A 14 -9.21 -32.41 -22.44
CA ASN A 14 -10.29 -32.31 -22.45
C ASN A 14 -10.83 -32.73 -23.34
N PRO A 15 -10.72 -33.25 -23.42
CA PRO A 15 -11.29 -33.90 -24.44
C PRO A 15 -12.44 -33.35 -25.02
N ASP A 16 -13.03 -32.87 -24.57
CA ASP A 16 -14.12 -32.26 -25.01
C ASP A 16 -13.81 -31.16 -25.84
N ILE A 17 -12.82 -30.99 -25.74
CA ILE A 17 -12.48 -29.86 -26.34
C ILE A 17 -11.93 -29.93 -27.50
N LYS A 18 -11.73 -30.45 -27.75
CA LYS A 18 -11.35 -30.50 -28.50
C LYS A 18 -10.59 -30.22 -28.93
N ILE A 19 -10.05 -30.03 -29.03
CA ILE A 19 -9.37 -29.89 -29.26
C ILE A 19 -8.76 -29.47 -29.76
N CYS A 20 -8.10 -29.32 -30.30
CA CYS A 20 -7.62 -28.84 -30.77
C CYS A 20 -7.13 -29.02 -31.60
N PRO A 21 -7.04 -29.52 -32.54
CA PRO A 21 -6.57 -29.51 -33.28
C PRO A 21 -6.29 -29.08 -34.17
N ASN A 22 -6.00 -28.86 -34.73
CA ASN A 22 -5.94 -28.39 -35.27
C ASN A 22 -6.17 -27.65 -35.47
N ARG A 23 -6.24 -27.61 -35.42
CA ARG A 23 -6.62 -26.98 -35.29
C ARG A 23 -6.59 -26.57 -34.69
N GLY A 24 -6.40 -26.52 -34.23
CA GLY A 24 -6.47 -26.23 -33.57
C GLY A 24 -6.71 -25.90 -32.78
N LEU A 25 -7.00 -25.95 -32.77
CA LEU A 25 -7.48 -25.83 -31.92
C LEU A 25 -7.42 -25.68 -30.96
N CYS A 26 -7.17 -26.01 -30.89
CA CYS A 26 -7.37 -25.82 -30.04
C CYS A 26 -7.97 -25.21 -29.68
N SER A 27 -8.37 -25.14 -29.98
CA SER A 27 -9.09 -24.65 -29.65
C SER A 27 -9.36 -24.20 -28.96
N THR A 28 -9.25 -24.20 -28.97
CA THR A 28 -9.51 -23.71 -28.38
C THR A 28 -8.98 -23.25 -27.60
N ASN A 29 -8.24 -23.31 -27.74
CA ASN A 29 -7.75 -22.90 -27.08
C ASN A 29 -7.46 -22.12 -26.63
N ILE A 30 -6.48 -21.76 -27.17
CA ILE A 30 -7.16 -20.64 -26.70
C ILE A 30 -7.01 -20.37 -25.24
N ASP A 31 -7.17 -21.27 -24.50
CA ASP A 31 -7.08 -21.15 -23.07
C ASP A 31 -5.81 -20.47 -22.63
N CYS A 32 -4.78 -20.66 -23.37
CA CYS A 32 -3.50 -20.07 -23.03
C CYS A 32 -3.58 -18.54 -23.02
N GLY A 33 -4.34 -17.99 -23.92
CA GLY A 33 -4.47 -16.55 -23.97
C GLY A 33 -5.13 -16.02 -22.72
N THR A 34 -6.13 -16.72 -22.27
CA THR A 34 -6.85 -16.30 -21.10
C THR A 34 -5.95 -16.30 -19.87
N ASP A 35 -5.10 -17.31 -19.78
CA ASP A 35 -4.19 -17.38 -18.66
C ASP A 35 -3.26 -16.18 -18.63
N THR A 36 -2.82 -15.76 -19.79
CA THR A 36 -1.92 -14.61 -19.87
C THR A 36 -2.63 -13.36 -19.38
N GLU A 37 -3.88 -13.23 -19.73
CA GLU A 37 -4.62 -12.05 -19.29
C GLU A 37 -4.79 -12.03 -17.79
N ARG A 38 -5.04 -13.18 -17.20
CA ARG A 38 -5.17 -13.22 -15.73
C ARG A 38 -3.87 -12.82 -15.07
N HIS A 39 -2.75 -13.22 -15.65
CA HIS A 39 -1.45 -12.83 -15.13
C HIS A 39 -1.29 -11.31 -15.17
N ALA A 40 -1.73 -10.69 -16.25
CA ALA A 40 -1.63 -9.25 -16.37
C ALA A 40 -2.46 -8.55 -15.31
N GLU A 41 -3.63 -9.10 -15.00
CA GLU A 41 -4.47 -8.53 -13.96
C GLU A 41 -3.83 -8.64 -12.59
N GLN A 42 -3.18 -9.75 -12.33
CA GLN A 42 -2.52 -9.93 -11.05
C GLN A 42 -1.39 -8.93 -10.85
N ILE A 43 -0.70 -8.62 -11.94
CA ILE A 43 0.37 -7.65 -11.87
C ILE A 43 -0.16 -6.28 -11.49
N ASN A 44 -1.40 -6.03 -11.83
CA ASN A 44 -2.02 -4.76 -11.50
C ASN A 44 -2.56 -4.77 -10.07
N MET A 45 -1.78 -5.29 -9.15
CA MET A 45 -2.16 -5.24 -7.75
C MET A 45 -2.12 -3.80 -7.30
N LYS A 46 -3.10 -3.45 -6.50
CA LYS A 46 -3.15 -2.12 -5.96
C LYS A 46 -1.95 -1.95 -5.04
N ALA A 47 -1.08 -1.04 -5.40
CA ALA A 47 -0.07 -0.62 -4.46
C ALA A 47 -0.81 0.07 -3.32
N ASN A 48 -0.52 -0.30 -2.10
CA ASN A 48 -1.10 0.35 -0.95
C ASN A 48 -0.54 1.77 -0.89
N PRO A 49 -1.39 2.77 -0.76
CA PRO A 49 -0.88 4.13 -0.68
C PRO A 49 -0.06 4.32 0.57
N MET A 50 0.96 5.13 0.44
CA MET A 50 1.77 5.56 1.56
C MET A 50 1.52 7.02 1.77
N PHE A 51 1.54 7.46 3.01
CA PHE A 51 1.24 8.84 3.34
C PHE A 51 2.41 9.47 4.06
N VAL A 52 2.63 10.75 3.78
CA VAL A 52 3.57 11.57 4.52
C VAL A 52 2.75 12.65 5.21
N VAL A 53 2.82 12.66 6.54
CA VAL A 53 2.13 13.66 7.35
C VAL A 53 3.16 14.66 7.83
N LEU A 54 2.94 15.92 7.51
CA LEU A 54 3.81 17.00 7.95
C LEU A 54 3.07 17.79 9.02
N LEU A 55 3.64 17.81 10.23
CA LEU A 55 3.10 18.54 11.36
C LEU A 55 3.97 19.77 11.58
N LYS A 56 3.60 20.87 10.94
CA LYS A 56 4.40 22.09 10.96
C LYS A 56 3.97 22.99 12.12
N PHE A 57 4.91 23.46 12.91
CA PHE A 57 4.60 24.33 14.04
C PHE A 57 3.83 25.56 13.58
N SER A 58 2.80 25.88 14.37
CA SER A 58 2.02 27.09 14.19
C SER A 58 2.52 28.18 15.14
N ASP A 59 1.77 29.26 15.21
CA ASP A 59 2.05 30.35 16.15
C ASP A 59 1.96 29.92 17.61
N ASN A 60 1.23 28.83 17.86
CA ASN A 60 1.04 28.30 19.22
C ASN A 60 2.14 27.33 19.64
N LYS A 61 3.26 27.31 18.93
CA LYS A 61 4.37 26.42 19.21
C LYS A 61 4.79 26.44 20.69
N GLY A 62 4.65 27.58 21.34
CA GLY A 62 5.02 27.70 22.76
C GLY A 62 4.25 26.76 23.67
N LYS A 63 3.09 26.29 23.24
CA LYS A 63 2.27 25.40 24.04
C LYS A 63 2.66 23.92 23.90
N ALA A 64 3.61 23.62 23.01
CA ALA A 64 3.97 22.24 22.72
C ALA A 64 4.33 21.45 23.98
N GLY A 65 5.00 22.11 24.95
CA GLY A 65 5.41 21.42 26.16
C GLY A 65 4.24 20.89 26.97
N GLN A 66 3.09 21.56 26.91
CA GLN A 66 1.93 21.19 27.71
C GLN A 66 1.25 19.94 27.15
N PHE A 67 1.34 19.73 25.84
CA PHE A 67 0.63 18.63 25.18
C PHE A 67 1.58 17.55 24.73
N MET A 68 2.85 17.64 25.08
CA MET A 68 3.90 16.73 24.61
C MET A 68 3.62 15.29 25.00
N GLU A 69 3.12 15.06 26.22
CA GLU A 69 2.86 13.71 26.70
C GLU A 69 1.76 13.05 25.89
N GLY A 70 0.64 13.76 25.67
CA GLY A 70 -0.45 13.22 24.89
C GLY A 70 -0.03 12.97 23.44
N HIS A 71 0.80 13.88 22.90
CA HIS A 71 1.31 13.70 21.54
C HIS A 71 2.18 12.45 21.43
N LYS A 72 3.02 12.21 22.43
CA LYS A 72 3.87 11.00 22.46
C LYS A 72 3.03 9.74 22.53
N GLU A 73 1.97 9.76 23.35
CA GLU A 73 1.04 8.63 23.43
C GLU A 73 0.37 8.37 22.09
N TRP A 74 -0.02 9.43 21.44
CA TRP A 74 -0.65 9.33 20.13
C TRP A 74 0.31 8.72 19.10
N ILE A 75 1.57 9.14 19.11
CA ILE A 75 2.60 8.58 18.23
C ILE A 75 2.77 7.08 18.55
N LYS A 76 2.86 6.76 19.84
CA LYS A 76 3.08 5.38 20.25
C LYS A 76 1.96 4.47 19.73
N ARG A 77 0.71 4.93 19.83
CA ARG A 77 -0.41 4.15 19.33
C ARG A 77 -0.33 3.94 17.83
N GLY A 78 0.06 4.97 17.11
CA GLY A 78 0.21 4.84 15.66
C GLY A 78 1.25 3.82 15.26
N LEU A 79 2.34 3.74 16.01
CA LEU A 79 3.38 2.75 15.78
C LEU A 79 2.92 1.35 16.19
N ASP A 80 2.26 1.23 17.35
CA ASP A 80 1.78 -0.06 17.86
C ASP A 80 0.70 -0.64 16.95
N ASP A 81 -0.12 0.21 16.34
CA ASP A 81 -1.16 -0.20 15.41
C ASP A 81 -0.59 -0.58 14.04
N GLY A 82 0.69 -0.35 13.80
CA GLY A 82 1.31 -0.65 12.52
C GLY A 82 0.94 0.33 11.41
N VAL A 83 0.40 1.49 11.77
CA VAL A 83 0.03 2.52 10.80
C VAL A 83 1.20 3.47 10.53
N PHE A 84 1.94 3.82 11.58
CA PHE A 84 3.11 4.68 11.41
C PHE A 84 4.35 3.84 11.19
N LEU A 85 5.12 4.17 10.16
CA LEU A 85 6.38 3.50 9.83
C LEU A 85 7.57 4.23 10.40
N LEU A 86 7.48 5.54 10.43
CA LEU A 86 8.60 6.38 10.83
C LEU A 86 8.06 7.70 11.35
N VAL A 87 8.63 8.16 12.43
CA VAL A 87 8.30 9.45 13.01
C VAL A 87 9.61 10.18 13.26
N GLY A 88 9.66 11.44 12.89
CA GLY A 88 10.88 12.21 13.06
C GLY A 88 10.62 13.71 13.12
N SER A 89 11.67 14.47 13.28
CA SER A 89 11.58 15.92 13.36
C SER A 89 11.94 16.54 12.01
N LEU A 90 11.17 17.53 11.62
CA LEU A 90 11.46 18.32 10.43
C LEU A 90 12.53 19.36 10.77
N GLN A 91 13.61 19.34 10.03
CA GLN A 91 14.71 20.27 10.26
C GLN A 91 14.52 21.51 9.43
N PRO A 92 14.96 22.67 9.91
CA PRO A 92 15.54 22.94 11.24
C PRO A 92 14.44 23.34 12.24
N ASN A 93 13.94 22.38 12.99
CA ASN A 93 12.96 22.64 14.06
C ASN A 93 11.63 23.19 13.53
N LEU A 94 11.17 22.64 12.41
CA LEU A 94 9.93 23.07 11.75
C LEU A 94 8.71 22.32 12.25
N GLY A 95 8.91 21.21 12.98
CA GLY A 95 7.81 20.39 13.45
C GLY A 95 8.16 18.91 13.36
N GLY A 96 7.16 18.10 13.07
CA GLY A 96 7.32 16.65 12.95
C GLY A 96 6.94 16.14 11.59
N GLY A 97 7.48 14.98 11.23
CA GLY A 97 7.12 14.29 10.00
C GLY A 97 6.85 12.83 10.31
N ILE A 98 5.84 12.27 9.69
CA ILE A 98 5.42 10.88 9.90
C ILE A 98 5.22 10.24 8.55
N MET A 99 5.73 9.01 8.40
CA MET A 99 5.38 8.18 7.26
C MET A 99 4.39 7.14 7.74
N ALA A 100 3.26 7.02 7.02
CA ALA A 100 2.19 6.11 7.39
C ALA A 100 1.80 5.24 6.21
N HIS A 101 1.29 4.05 6.52
CA HIS A 101 0.79 3.12 5.52
C HIS A 101 -0.32 2.27 6.13
N ASN A 102 -0.83 1.33 5.36
CA ASN A 102 -1.81 0.36 5.85
C ASN A 102 -3.04 1.04 6.44
N THR A 103 -3.47 2.13 5.82
CA THR A 103 -4.61 2.91 6.27
C THR A 103 -5.20 3.64 5.06
N SER A 104 -6.41 4.13 5.20
CA SER A 104 -7.03 4.97 4.18
C SER A 104 -6.75 6.44 4.49
N LEU A 105 -6.91 7.31 3.50
CA LEU A 105 -6.74 8.74 3.70
C LEU A 105 -7.72 9.27 4.76
N SER A 106 -8.97 8.80 4.73
CA SER A 106 -9.98 9.28 5.69
C SER A 106 -9.67 8.82 7.11
N ASP A 107 -9.20 7.58 7.26
CA ASP A 107 -8.84 7.06 8.58
C ASP A 107 -7.62 7.80 9.13
N LEU A 108 -6.65 8.03 8.26
CA LEU A 108 -5.45 8.76 8.67
C LEU A 108 -5.80 10.20 9.05
N GLN A 109 -6.69 10.84 8.28
CA GLN A 109 -7.13 12.20 8.59
C GLN A 109 -7.78 12.24 9.96
N SER A 110 -8.66 11.26 10.25
CA SER A 110 -9.31 11.19 11.56
C SER A 110 -8.29 10.99 12.67
N ARG A 111 -7.28 10.14 12.42
CA ARG A 111 -6.23 9.87 13.40
C ARG A 111 -5.41 11.13 13.66
N VAL A 112 -5.05 11.86 12.61
CA VAL A 112 -4.25 13.07 12.72
C VAL A 112 -5.04 14.15 13.45
N ASN A 113 -6.34 14.23 13.20
CA ASN A 113 -7.19 15.21 13.88
C ASN A 113 -7.33 14.94 15.38
N ASN A 114 -6.95 13.74 15.83
CA ASN A 114 -6.98 13.39 17.26
C ASN A 114 -5.65 13.65 17.95
N ASP A 115 -4.65 14.11 17.23
CA ASP A 115 -3.36 14.47 17.83
C ASP A 115 -3.56 15.73 18.68
N PRO A 116 -3.19 15.69 19.97
CA PRO A 116 -3.29 16.88 20.82
C PRO A 116 -2.63 18.11 20.24
N PHE A 117 -1.54 17.95 19.49
CA PHE A 117 -0.89 19.08 18.85
C PHE A 117 -1.73 19.70 17.76
N VAL A 118 -2.52 18.90 17.07
CA VAL A 118 -3.43 19.40 16.04
C VAL A 118 -4.67 20.01 16.69
N VAL A 119 -5.22 19.33 17.69
CA VAL A 119 -6.43 19.79 18.40
C VAL A 119 -6.19 21.18 19.00
N GLU A 120 -5.01 21.40 19.55
CA GLU A 120 -4.70 22.63 20.25
C GLU A 120 -4.01 23.65 19.34
N ASN A 121 -3.98 23.37 18.04
CA ASN A 121 -3.38 24.24 17.03
C ASN A 121 -1.91 24.56 17.33
N VAL A 122 -1.19 23.61 17.92
CA VAL A 122 0.26 23.74 18.13
C VAL A 122 0.97 23.53 16.82
N VAL A 123 0.38 22.64 15.96
CA VAL A 123 0.91 22.36 14.61
C VAL A 123 -0.24 22.41 13.61
N ASN A 124 0.13 22.67 12.37
CA ASN A 124 -0.75 22.51 11.22
C ASN A 124 -0.37 21.21 10.54
N ALA A 125 -1.35 20.37 10.30
CA ALA A 125 -1.11 19.07 9.69
C ALA A 125 -1.40 19.12 8.20
N GLU A 126 -0.50 18.53 7.43
CA GLU A 126 -0.64 18.38 5.99
C GLU A 126 -0.39 16.92 5.65
N ILE A 127 -1.28 16.29 4.88
CA ILE A 127 -1.14 14.89 4.52
C ILE A 127 -0.94 14.81 3.02
N LEU A 128 0.15 14.14 2.62
CA LEU A 128 0.50 13.92 1.23
C LEU A 128 0.40 12.42 0.97
N GLU A 129 -0.31 12.06 -0.09
CA GLU A 129 -0.45 10.66 -0.47
C GLU A 129 0.56 10.33 -1.56
N ILE A 130 1.23 9.20 -1.42
CA ILE A 130 2.19 8.72 -2.40
C ILE A 130 1.75 7.32 -2.84
N THR A 131 1.54 7.16 -4.14
CA THR A 131 1.32 5.83 -4.71
C THR A 131 2.68 5.33 -5.17
N PRO A 132 3.23 4.32 -4.52
CA PRO A 132 4.56 3.83 -4.89
C PRO A 132 4.56 3.30 -6.31
N SER A 133 5.56 3.66 -7.09
CA SER A 133 5.74 3.11 -8.43
C SER A 133 7.03 2.29 -8.50
N LYS A 134 8.02 2.66 -7.70
CA LYS A 134 9.27 1.92 -7.58
C LYS A 134 9.75 2.07 -6.16
N ILE A 135 10.22 1.00 -5.60
CA ILE A 135 10.68 1.00 -4.21
C ILE A 135 11.98 0.22 -4.10
N ASP A 136 12.69 0.44 -3.03
CA ASP A 136 13.85 -0.35 -2.67
C ASP A 136 13.35 -1.73 -2.20
N PRO A 137 14.06 -2.83 -2.49
CA PRO A 137 13.63 -4.16 -2.06
C PRO A 137 13.35 -4.28 -0.57
N ARG A 138 13.97 -3.45 0.25
CA ARG A 138 13.73 -3.48 1.69
C ARG A 138 12.35 -2.97 2.06
N LEU A 139 11.67 -2.30 1.14
CA LEU A 139 10.36 -1.72 1.37
C LEU A 139 9.25 -2.48 0.65
N ASN A 140 9.54 -3.72 0.20
CA ASN A 140 8.57 -4.50 -0.57
C ASN A 140 7.22 -4.65 0.14
N PHE A 141 7.22 -4.62 1.47
CA PHE A 141 5.99 -4.74 2.23
C PHE A 141 5.00 -3.60 1.96
N LEU A 142 5.44 -2.54 1.28
CA LEU A 142 4.54 -1.45 0.92
C LEU A 142 3.73 -1.75 -0.34
N LEU A 143 4.06 -2.84 -1.04
CA LEU A 143 3.34 -3.23 -2.25
C LEU A 143 2.37 -4.39 -2.01
N ASP A 144 2.35 -4.98 -0.82
CA ASP A 144 1.51 -6.15 -0.49
C ASP A 144 0.05 -5.80 -0.15
#